data_317f9db0f8f033291993924455e92c32
#
_entry.id   317f9db0f8f033291993924455e92c32
#
_cell.length_a   1.000
_cell.length_b   1.000
_cell.length_c   1.000
_cell.angle_alpha   90.00
_cell.angle_beta   90.00
_cell.angle_gamma   90.00
#
_symmetry.space_group_name_H-M   'P 1'
#
loop_
_entity.id
_entity.type
_entity.pdbx_description
1 polymer ?
#
loop_
_entity_poly.entity_id
_entity_poly.type
_entity_poly.pdbx_seq_one_letter_code
_entity_poly.pdbx_strand_id
1 'polypeptide(L)'
;MTLTNKQAWRFSLLIAIFLSFAGYTMIAQAQEDKIHKVVIQVSHPDPAEHKIALNMAYNLQKLYGIDNVVIEIVAFGRGLSLLTPKSKEAARVKSLAVQNVTFSACANTMAKIEKKTGKKPILTEGVKIVTAGVAQIIELQEQGYAYTAP
;
A
#
# COMPACT_ATOMS: atom_id res chain seq x y z
N MET A 1 -62.10 21.52 19.09
CA MET A 1 -61.73 22.00 17.76
C MET A 1 -61.33 20.78 16.94
N THR A 2 -62.27 20.15 16.22
CA THR A 2 -62.06 18.89 15.50
C THR A 2 -61.50 19.20 14.10
N LEU A 3 -60.32 18.74 13.85
CA LEU A 3 -59.69 18.85 12.52
C LEU A 3 -60.55 18.08 11.50
N THR A 4 -60.90 18.73 10.38
CA THR A 4 -61.70 18.10 9.32
C THR A 4 -60.84 17.04 8.64
N ASN A 5 -61.48 15.93 8.20
CA ASN A 5 -60.86 14.73 7.60
C ASN A 5 -59.90 15.05 6.44
N LYS A 6 -60.12 16.16 5.73
CA LYS A 6 -59.23 16.66 4.65
C LYS A 6 -57.93 17.27 5.15
N GLN A 7 -57.91 17.85 6.35
CA GLN A 7 -56.68 18.40 6.94
C GLN A 7 -55.80 17.29 7.53
N ALA A 8 -56.40 16.29 8.16
CA ALA A 8 -55.68 15.14 8.69
C ALA A 8 -54.95 14.35 7.57
N TRP A 9 -55.58 14.19 6.41
CA TRP A 9 -54.96 13.47 5.27
C TRP A 9 -53.79 14.27 4.66
N ARG A 10 -53.89 15.60 4.57
CA ARG A 10 -52.79 16.45 4.07
C ARG A 10 -51.55 16.39 5.00
N PHE A 11 -51.76 16.36 6.31
CA PHE A 11 -50.67 16.21 7.28
C PHE A 11 -50.03 14.80 7.20
N SER A 12 -50.80 13.73 7.04
CA SER A 12 -50.28 12.38 6.87
C SER A 12 -49.45 12.21 5.61
N LEU A 13 -49.84 12.86 4.49
CA LEU A 13 -49.08 12.79 3.24
C LEU A 13 -47.73 13.52 3.35
N LEU A 14 -47.68 14.69 4.04
CA LEU A 14 -46.46 15.46 4.24
C LEU A 14 -45.45 14.71 5.16
N ILE A 15 -45.95 14.02 6.19
CA ILE A 15 -45.11 13.22 7.09
C ILE A 15 -44.52 11.99 6.35
N ALA A 16 -45.29 11.33 5.48
CA ALA A 16 -44.84 10.22 4.68
C ALA A 16 -43.73 10.61 3.68
N ILE A 17 -43.80 11.80 3.06
CA ILE A 17 -42.81 12.35 2.15
C ILE A 17 -41.52 12.72 2.91
N PHE A 18 -41.63 13.24 4.14
CA PHE A 18 -40.45 13.60 4.96
C PHE A 18 -39.70 12.36 5.46
N LEU A 19 -40.41 11.29 5.81
CA LEU A 19 -39.80 10.02 6.24
C LEU A 19 -39.07 9.26 5.09
N SER A 20 -39.59 9.39 3.85
CA SER A 20 -38.92 8.80 2.69
C SER A 20 -37.64 9.55 2.27
N PHE A 21 -37.56 10.88 2.52
CA PHE A 21 -36.35 11.66 2.21
C PHE A 21 -35.22 11.44 3.25
N ALA A 22 -35.56 11.17 4.51
CA ALA A 22 -34.60 10.88 5.56
C ALA A 22 -33.89 9.51 5.38
N GLY A 23 -34.50 8.56 4.69
CA GLY A 23 -33.93 7.25 4.38
C GLY A 23 -32.86 7.29 3.28
N TYR A 24 -32.91 8.25 2.37
CA TYR A 24 -31.96 8.34 1.26
C TYR A 24 -30.60 8.98 1.65
N THR A 25 -30.54 9.71 2.74
CA THR A 25 -29.30 10.37 3.18
C THR A 25 -28.35 9.47 3.95
N MET A 26 -28.79 8.29 4.40
CA MET A 26 -27.96 7.34 5.16
C MET A 26 -27.14 6.37 4.29
N ILE A 27 -27.41 6.25 2.99
CA ILE A 27 -26.69 5.31 2.11
C ILE A 27 -25.43 5.93 1.47
N ALA A 28 -25.30 7.26 1.52
CA ALA A 28 -24.19 7.97 0.86
C ALA A 28 -22.91 8.09 1.72
N GLN A 29 -22.86 7.55 2.95
CA GLN A 29 -21.79 7.83 3.91
C GLN A 29 -20.93 6.62 4.32
N ALA A 30 -21.07 5.49 3.63
CA ALA A 30 -20.23 4.31 3.90
C ALA A 30 -19.31 3.99 2.70
N GLN A 31 -18.69 4.99 2.14
CA GLN A 31 -17.45 4.75 1.42
C GLN A 31 -16.33 4.84 2.47
N GLU A 32 -16.15 3.75 3.25
CA GLU A 32 -14.92 3.56 4.02
C GLU A 32 -13.76 3.77 3.05
N ASP A 33 -12.90 4.74 3.33
CA ASP A 33 -11.65 4.95 2.62
C ASP A 33 -10.81 3.68 2.77
N LYS A 34 -10.99 2.74 1.84
CA LYS A 34 -10.34 1.43 1.86
C LYS A 34 -8.85 1.64 1.62
N ILE A 35 -8.07 1.47 2.66
CA ILE A 35 -6.60 1.47 2.55
C ILE A 35 -6.17 0.20 1.81
N HIS A 36 -5.59 0.37 0.63
CA HIS A 36 -4.99 -0.72 -0.13
C HIS A 36 -3.62 -1.06 0.44
N LYS A 37 -3.34 -2.35 0.64
CA LYS A 37 -2.05 -2.83 1.15
C LYS A 37 -1.40 -3.73 0.11
N VAL A 38 -0.16 -3.43 -0.28
CA VAL A 38 0.53 -4.19 -1.33
C VAL A 38 1.96 -4.49 -0.92
N VAL A 39 2.38 -5.74 -1.04
CA VAL A 39 3.78 -6.16 -0.93
C VAL A 39 4.32 -6.53 -2.31
N ILE A 40 5.45 -5.93 -2.69
CA ILE A 40 6.12 -6.16 -3.97
C ILE A 40 7.43 -6.89 -3.70
N GLN A 41 7.56 -8.12 -4.23
CA GLN A 41 8.79 -8.90 -4.13
C GLN A 41 9.81 -8.44 -5.19
N VAL A 42 11.08 -8.32 -4.79
CA VAL A 42 12.20 -8.15 -5.73
C VAL A 42 13.29 -9.17 -5.39
N SER A 43 13.48 -10.17 -6.26
CA SER A 43 14.45 -11.26 -6.02
C SER A 43 15.54 -11.36 -7.09
N HIS A 44 15.41 -10.68 -8.22
CA HIS A 44 16.35 -10.71 -9.34
C HIS A 44 17.17 -9.42 -9.45
N PRO A 45 18.38 -9.48 -10.03
CA PRO A 45 19.27 -8.32 -10.16
C PRO A 45 19.02 -7.51 -11.43
N ASP A 46 18.01 -7.86 -12.22
CA ASP A 46 17.73 -7.21 -13.50
C ASP A 46 17.27 -5.76 -13.30
N PRO A 47 17.99 -4.76 -13.87
CA PRO A 47 17.57 -3.37 -13.78
C PRO A 47 16.18 -3.09 -14.36
N ALA A 48 15.70 -3.88 -15.34
CA ALA A 48 14.36 -3.73 -15.89
C ALA A 48 13.30 -4.14 -14.85
N GLU A 49 13.48 -5.25 -14.15
CA GLU A 49 12.59 -5.67 -13.04
C GLU A 49 12.62 -4.66 -11.89
N HIS A 50 13.81 -4.11 -11.53
CA HIS A 50 13.93 -3.05 -10.54
C HIS A 50 13.08 -1.83 -10.91
N LYS A 51 13.17 -1.40 -12.17
CA LYS A 51 12.38 -0.28 -12.68
C LYS A 51 10.88 -0.59 -12.67
N ILE A 52 10.48 -1.82 -13.01
CA ILE A 52 9.08 -2.26 -12.99
C ILE A 52 8.54 -2.22 -11.56
N ALA A 53 9.25 -2.77 -10.58
CA ALA A 53 8.83 -2.73 -9.16
C ALA A 53 8.56 -1.31 -8.66
N LEU A 54 9.46 -0.36 -8.97
CA LEU A 54 9.29 1.05 -8.58
C LEU A 54 8.15 1.73 -9.37
N ASN A 55 7.93 1.36 -10.63
CA ASN A 55 6.80 1.85 -11.41
C ASN A 55 5.47 1.34 -10.85
N MET A 56 5.40 0.08 -10.41
CA MET A 56 4.22 -0.47 -9.75
C MET A 56 3.86 0.34 -8.51
N ALA A 57 4.82 0.62 -7.63
CA ALA A 57 4.60 1.44 -6.44
C ALA A 57 4.10 2.85 -6.81
N TYR A 58 4.76 3.53 -7.73
CA TYR A 58 4.36 4.85 -8.20
C TYR A 58 2.94 4.87 -8.80
N ASN A 59 2.62 3.89 -9.65
CA ASN A 59 1.31 3.82 -10.30
C ASN A 59 0.19 3.54 -9.30
N LEU A 60 0.44 2.71 -8.27
CA LEU A 60 -0.52 2.47 -7.21
C LEU A 60 -0.78 3.74 -6.38
N GLN A 61 0.26 4.50 -6.03
CA GLN A 61 0.11 5.78 -5.35
C GLN A 61 -0.64 6.81 -6.22
N LYS A 62 -0.38 6.81 -7.53
CA LYS A 62 -1.10 7.69 -8.47
C LYS A 62 -2.58 7.32 -8.60
N LEU A 63 -2.92 6.03 -8.54
CA LEU A 63 -4.28 5.53 -8.71
C LEU A 63 -5.13 5.73 -7.45
N TYR A 64 -4.60 5.35 -6.29
CA TYR A 64 -5.35 5.32 -5.03
C TYR A 64 -5.12 6.56 -4.15
N GLY A 65 -4.09 7.36 -4.44
CA GLY A 65 -3.59 8.39 -3.55
C GLY A 65 -2.56 7.86 -2.55
N ILE A 66 -1.62 8.72 -2.16
CA ILE A 66 -0.50 8.35 -1.28
C ILE A 66 -0.95 7.93 0.13
N ASP A 67 -2.08 8.46 0.60
CA ASP A 67 -2.64 8.19 1.92
C ASP A 67 -3.55 6.95 1.95
N ASN A 68 -3.99 6.47 0.77
CA ASN A 68 -4.93 5.37 0.63
C ASN A 68 -4.26 4.06 0.18
N VAL A 69 -2.93 4.04 0.05
CA VAL A 69 -2.18 2.84 -0.29
C VAL A 69 -0.92 2.70 0.56
N VAL A 70 -0.75 1.54 1.18
CA VAL A 70 0.46 1.16 1.91
C VAL A 70 1.23 0.15 1.08
N ILE A 71 2.48 0.49 0.75
CA ILE A 71 3.32 -0.33 -0.13
C ILE A 71 4.59 -0.71 0.59
N GLU A 72 4.93 -2.00 0.57
CA GLU A 72 6.25 -2.47 1.00
C GLU A 72 6.94 -3.24 -0.14
N ILE A 73 8.15 -2.81 -0.50
CA ILE A 73 9.01 -3.50 -1.47
C ILE A 73 10.04 -4.31 -0.70
N VAL A 74 9.95 -5.64 -0.78
CA VAL A 74 10.84 -6.55 -0.07
C VAL A 74 11.88 -7.13 -1.03
N ALA A 75 13.15 -6.78 -0.81
CA ALA A 75 14.25 -7.24 -1.66
C ALA A 75 15.13 -8.27 -0.94
N PHE A 76 15.35 -9.40 -1.59
CA PHE A 76 16.22 -10.49 -1.11
C PHE A 76 16.97 -11.17 -2.26
N GLY A 77 17.87 -12.11 -1.92
CA GLY A 77 18.69 -12.78 -2.93
C GLY A 77 19.45 -11.76 -3.78
N ARG A 78 19.44 -11.95 -5.09
CA ARG A 78 20.13 -11.05 -6.02
C ARG A 78 19.39 -9.71 -6.19
N GLY A 79 18.10 -9.65 -5.88
CA GLY A 79 17.29 -8.42 -5.93
C GLY A 79 17.69 -7.38 -4.88
N LEU A 80 18.46 -7.77 -3.84
CA LEU A 80 19.01 -6.82 -2.86
C LEU A 80 19.78 -5.67 -3.51
N SER A 81 20.33 -5.89 -4.72
CA SER A 81 21.05 -4.87 -5.49
C SER A 81 20.23 -3.62 -5.80
N LEU A 82 18.89 -3.72 -5.89
CA LEU A 82 17.98 -2.56 -5.98
C LEU A 82 18.22 -1.56 -4.84
N LEU A 83 18.41 -2.06 -3.62
CA LEU A 83 18.45 -1.28 -2.39
C LEU A 83 19.86 -0.79 -2.00
N THR A 84 20.81 -0.87 -2.90
CA THR A 84 22.19 -0.39 -2.67
C THR A 84 22.43 0.97 -3.33
N PRO A 85 23.37 1.80 -2.83
CA PRO A 85 23.74 3.07 -3.46
C PRO A 85 24.29 2.93 -4.88
N LYS A 86 24.71 1.71 -5.28
CA LYS A 86 25.19 1.40 -6.63
C LYS A 86 24.07 1.10 -7.62
N SER A 87 22.83 0.96 -7.15
CA SER A 87 21.66 0.78 -8.00
C SER A 87 21.45 2.00 -8.91
N LYS A 88 21.13 1.77 -10.17
CA LYS A 88 20.69 2.85 -11.08
C LYS A 88 19.41 3.53 -10.58
N GLU A 89 18.65 2.85 -9.76
CA GLU A 89 17.38 3.30 -9.19
C GLU A 89 17.52 3.90 -7.77
N ALA A 90 18.76 4.04 -7.22
CA ALA A 90 18.96 4.47 -5.83
C ALA A 90 18.29 5.81 -5.50
N ALA A 91 18.30 6.77 -6.42
CA ALA A 91 17.63 8.06 -6.24
C ALA A 91 16.11 7.90 -6.15
N ARG A 92 15.52 7.01 -6.94
CA ARG A 92 14.08 6.70 -6.90
C ARG A 92 13.69 5.97 -5.62
N VAL A 93 14.54 5.04 -5.15
CA VAL A 93 14.32 4.37 -3.86
C VAL A 93 14.22 5.41 -2.74
N LYS A 94 15.16 6.36 -2.66
CA LYS A 94 15.11 7.47 -1.69
C LYS A 94 13.84 8.31 -1.83
N SER A 95 13.50 8.70 -3.05
CA SER A 95 12.31 9.52 -3.33
C SER A 95 11.01 8.83 -2.91
N LEU A 96 10.85 7.55 -3.22
CA LEU A 96 9.66 6.78 -2.84
C LEU A 96 9.62 6.47 -1.34
N ALA A 97 10.78 6.29 -0.69
CA ALA A 97 10.85 6.07 0.75
C ALA A 97 10.28 7.25 1.56
N VAL A 98 10.49 8.49 1.11
CA VAL A 98 9.89 9.68 1.74
C VAL A 98 8.42 9.90 1.32
N GLN A 99 7.91 9.10 0.38
CA GLN A 99 6.53 9.12 -0.10
C GLN A 99 5.74 7.88 0.38
N ASN A 100 5.99 7.42 1.59
CA ASN A 100 5.27 6.31 2.23
C ASN A 100 5.44 4.92 1.56
N VAL A 101 6.49 4.72 0.73
CA VAL A 101 6.87 3.38 0.29
C VAL A 101 7.93 2.82 1.24
N THR A 102 7.64 1.71 1.88
CA THR A 102 8.61 0.99 2.71
C THR A 102 9.51 0.12 1.84
N PHE A 103 10.82 0.19 2.06
CA PHE A 103 11.80 -0.69 1.43
C PHE A 103 12.46 -1.59 2.48
N SER A 104 12.43 -2.90 2.26
CA SER A 104 12.88 -3.92 3.22
C SER A 104 13.98 -4.80 2.62
N ALA A 105 15.16 -4.74 3.22
CA ALA A 105 16.33 -5.54 2.86
C ALA A 105 16.43 -6.79 3.75
N CYS A 106 16.59 -7.97 3.15
CA CYS A 106 16.72 -9.24 3.85
C CYS A 106 18.10 -9.38 4.54
N ALA A 107 18.11 -9.46 5.88
CA ALA A 107 19.34 -9.65 6.66
C ALA A 107 20.08 -10.95 6.31
N ASN A 108 19.36 -12.05 6.09
CA ASN A 108 19.97 -13.32 5.68
C ASN A 108 20.73 -13.18 4.35
N THR A 109 20.19 -12.41 3.40
CA THR A 109 20.88 -12.10 2.14
C THR A 109 22.12 -11.25 2.39
N MET A 110 22.02 -10.24 3.23
CA MET A 110 23.16 -9.37 3.58
C MET A 110 24.30 -10.16 4.22
N ALA A 111 23.98 -11.02 5.21
CA ALA A 111 24.96 -11.90 5.86
C ALA A 111 25.64 -12.86 4.87
N LYS A 112 24.89 -13.42 3.91
CA LYS A 112 25.44 -14.29 2.85
C LYS A 112 26.41 -13.51 1.95
N ILE A 113 26.11 -12.26 1.60
CA ILE A 113 26.99 -11.39 0.81
C ILE A 113 28.25 -11.07 1.62
N GLU A 114 28.11 -10.68 2.88
CA GLU A 114 29.22 -10.38 3.77
C GLU A 114 30.17 -11.57 3.93
N LYS A 115 29.63 -12.78 4.17
CA LYS A 115 30.41 -14.02 4.23
C LYS A 115 31.20 -14.27 2.94
N LYS A 116 30.61 -13.95 1.78
CA LYS A 116 31.24 -14.19 0.47
C LYS A 116 32.28 -13.14 0.10
N THR A 117 32.05 -11.88 0.49
CA THR A 117 32.86 -10.73 0.01
C THR A 117 33.74 -10.11 1.08
N GLY A 118 33.57 -10.52 2.35
CA GLY A 118 34.23 -9.90 3.51
C GLY A 118 33.68 -8.51 3.86
N LYS A 119 32.61 -8.03 3.18
CA LYS A 119 32.07 -6.70 3.37
C LYS A 119 30.55 -6.73 3.47
N LYS A 120 30.02 -6.11 4.51
CA LYS A 120 28.57 -5.93 4.67
C LYS A 120 28.04 -5.01 3.57
N PRO A 121 26.91 -5.35 2.89
CA PRO A 121 26.29 -4.46 1.92
C PRO A 121 25.87 -3.13 2.56
N ILE A 122 26.20 -2.02 1.91
CA ILE A 122 25.68 -0.69 2.27
C ILE A 122 24.30 -0.56 1.61
N LEU A 123 23.33 -0.11 2.37
CA LEU A 123 21.99 0.14 1.87
C LEU A 123 21.76 1.61 1.56
N THR A 124 20.84 1.87 0.64
CA THR A 124 20.34 3.21 0.35
C THR A 124 19.60 3.75 1.57
N GLU A 125 19.68 5.05 1.80
CA GLU A 125 18.99 5.73 2.88
C GLU A 125 17.47 5.51 2.80
N GLY A 126 16.82 5.33 3.96
CA GLY A 126 15.39 5.02 4.06
C GLY A 126 15.04 3.52 3.93
N VAL A 127 16.04 2.65 3.68
CA VAL A 127 15.83 1.19 3.63
C VAL A 127 15.92 0.60 5.03
N LYS A 128 14.91 -0.15 5.46
CA LYS A 128 14.92 -0.94 6.70
C LYS A 128 15.46 -2.36 6.46
N ILE A 129 15.93 -2.99 7.53
CA ILE A 129 16.40 -4.37 7.50
C ILE A 129 15.36 -5.26 8.16
N VAL A 130 14.99 -6.37 7.50
CA VAL A 130 14.12 -7.42 8.02
C VAL A 130 14.91 -8.73 8.13
N THR A 131 14.58 -9.58 9.10
CA THR A 131 15.33 -10.81 9.37
C THR A 131 15.39 -11.72 8.14
N ALA A 132 14.26 -12.01 7.52
CA ALA A 132 14.15 -12.86 6.35
C ALA A 132 13.11 -12.29 5.37
N GLY A 133 13.50 -12.02 4.11
CA GLY A 133 12.62 -11.38 3.14
C GLY A 133 11.35 -12.19 2.83
N VAL A 134 11.45 -13.51 2.70
CA VAL A 134 10.28 -14.37 2.44
C VAL A 134 9.35 -14.41 3.65
N ALA A 135 9.87 -14.48 4.88
CA ALA A 135 9.04 -14.44 6.09
C ALA A 135 8.31 -13.08 6.18
N GLN A 136 9.00 -11.98 5.92
CA GLN A 136 8.37 -10.66 5.87
C GLN A 136 7.20 -10.60 4.88
N ILE A 137 7.33 -11.22 3.70
CA ILE A 137 6.25 -11.27 2.71
C ILE A 137 5.06 -12.07 3.25
N ILE A 138 5.30 -13.22 3.89
CA ILE A 138 4.25 -14.04 4.48
C ILE A 138 3.51 -13.26 5.58
N GLU A 139 4.26 -12.67 6.51
CA GLU A 139 3.70 -11.86 7.60
C GLU A 139 2.85 -10.68 7.10
N LEU A 140 3.29 -10.03 6.01
CA LEU A 140 2.52 -8.95 5.38
C LEU A 140 1.23 -9.48 4.73
N GLN A 141 1.29 -10.65 4.06
CA GLN A 141 0.09 -11.27 3.49
C GLN A 141 -0.92 -11.67 4.58
N GLU A 142 -0.47 -12.18 5.73
CA GLU A 142 -1.30 -12.45 6.90
C GLU A 142 -1.96 -11.18 7.47
N GLN A 143 -1.31 -10.01 7.28
CA GLN A 143 -1.84 -8.68 7.63
C GLN A 143 -2.74 -8.09 6.53
N GLY A 144 -3.07 -8.86 5.48
CA GLY A 144 -3.97 -8.47 4.40
C GLY A 144 -3.31 -7.72 3.24
N TYR A 145 -1.98 -7.80 3.08
CA TYR A 145 -1.30 -7.26 1.91
C TYR A 145 -1.52 -8.16 0.68
N ALA A 146 -1.93 -7.56 -0.43
CA ALA A 146 -1.90 -8.22 -1.72
C ALA A 146 -0.45 -8.39 -2.20
N TYR A 147 -0.11 -9.60 -2.65
CA TYR A 147 1.24 -9.90 -3.16
C TYR A 147 1.34 -9.66 -4.66
N THR A 148 2.46 -9.11 -5.09
CA THR A 148 2.84 -9.02 -6.50
C THR A 148 4.37 -9.03 -6.69
N ALA A 149 4.82 -9.29 -7.93
CA ALA A 149 6.23 -9.23 -8.33
C ALA A 149 6.33 -8.67 -9.76
N PRO A 150 7.48 -8.06 -10.16
CA PRO A 150 7.75 -7.67 -11.54
C PRO A 150 7.86 -8.85 -12.47
#